data_3e78c5fa36f6d93c0c6c71f9bb4fac52
#
_entry.id   3e78c5fa36f6d93c0c6c71f9bb4fac52
#
_cell.length_a   1.000
_cell.length_b   1.000
_cell.length_c   1.000
_cell.angle_alpha   90.00
_cell.angle_beta   90.00
_cell.angle_gamma   90.00
#
_symmetry.space_group_name_H-M   'P 1'
#
loop_
_entity.id
_entity.type
_entity.pdbx_description
1 polymer ?
#
loop_
_entity_poly.entity_id
_entity_poly.type
_entity_poly.pdbx_seq_one_letter_code
_entity_poly.pdbx_strand_id
1 'polypeptide(L)'
;MDASLLRNFAIIAHIDHGKSTLADRLLELTGSLTAREMQAQVLDSMDLERERGITIKAHAVRMMYTAHDGQTYQLNLIDTPGHVDFSYEVSRSLASCEGALLIVDASQGVEAQTLANAYLAINNGLEIIPVINKIDLPSADVERTKEMIEGAVGLDASDAVLISAKTGQGVPDVLEAIVKRVPPPKGNPENRLQALIFDSWFDPYRGVIVLTRVFQGTLRKGQKIRLMWNGRVLDVETLGVLTPKPVEIDELRAGEVGFLIANIKNVGDTKIGDTITDDENPAIEPLPGFEEIKPMVFAGLYTVDAHEHTQLREALEKLRLNDSSFFYEPESSVALGFGFRCGFLGLLHMEIIQERLEREFNLELITTAPGVRYKITKTDGTLIEVDNPSRWPEPSEIAKVQEPVILATILTNEEYVGGILKLVEEKRGKQKTFEYVSSSRVMLHYELPLNEIVLDFYDRLKSVSRGYASLDYHLADYWESPMVKLDILVAGEPVDALSIIVHRDFAYERGKALVSKMRELIPRQMFEVAIQASIGAKIIARETVHAIRKNVLAKCYGGDITRKRKLLEKQKEGKKRMKRIGRVDIPQEAFLAVLKVGEGE
;
A
#
# COMPACT_ATOMS: atom_id res chain seq x y z
N MET A 1 -24.00 0.29 28.47
CA MET A 1 -24.69 1.52 28.03
C MET A 1 -25.89 1.11 27.20
N ASP A 2 -26.92 1.96 27.06
CA ASP A 2 -28.04 1.67 26.15
C ASP A 2 -27.54 1.76 24.70
N ALA A 3 -27.88 0.79 23.85
CA ALA A 3 -27.48 0.78 22.43
C ALA A 3 -27.98 2.01 21.66
N SER A 4 -29.08 2.62 22.07
CA SER A 4 -29.61 3.86 21.48
C SER A 4 -28.65 5.06 21.61
N LEU A 5 -27.77 5.05 22.60
CA LEU A 5 -26.77 6.09 22.86
C LEU A 5 -25.38 5.75 22.28
N LEU A 6 -25.26 4.69 21.48
CA LEU A 6 -24.04 4.30 20.80
C LEU A 6 -23.99 4.85 19.37
N ARG A 7 -22.80 5.29 18.93
CA ARG A 7 -22.55 5.69 17.53
C ARG A 7 -21.20 5.14 17.10
N ASN A 8 -21.22 4.26 16.10
CA ASN A 8 -19.98 3.76 15.48
C ASN A 8 -19.83 4.44 14.12
N PHE A 9 -18.73 5.12 13.93
CA PHE A 9 -18.49 5.86 12.70
C PHE A 9 -17.02 5.83 12.32
N ALA A 10 -16.78 5.94 11.02
CA ALA A 10 -15.44 6.07 10.44
C ALA A 10 -15.22 7.48 9.89
N ILE A 11 -13.98 7.86 9.69
CA ILE A 11 -13.60 9.06 8.96
C ILE A 11 -12.96 8.61 7.65
N ILE A 12 -13.55 9.01 6.53
CA ILE A 12 -13.05 8.78 5.17
C ILE A 12 -12.68 10.10 4.51
N ALA A 13 -11.51 10.15 3.91
CA ALA A 13 -10.97 11.36 3.30
C ALA A 13 -9.90 11.02 2.26
N HIS A 14 -9.65 11.94 1.35
CA HIS A 14 -8.42 11.92 0.57
C HIS A 14 -7.22 12.32 1.45
N ILE A 15 -6.01 11.99 1.00
CA ILE A 15 -4.76 12.43 1.62
C ILE A 15 -4.76 13.95 1.72
N ASP A 16 -4.26 14.50 2.83
CA ASP A 16 -4.18 15.94 3.11
C ASP A 16 -5.53 16.70 3.22
N HIS A 17 -6.68 16.04 3.17
CA HIS A 17 -7.97 16.71 3.42
C HIS A 17 -8.23 17.03 4.89
N GLY A 18 -7.35 16.61 5.80
CA GLY A 18 -7.39 16.95 7.22
C GLY A 18 -8.08 15.94 8.11
N LYS A 19 -8.06 14.65 7.72
CA LYS A 19 -8.62 13.53 8.47
C LYS A 19 -8.05 13.43 9.90
N SER A 20 -6.75 13.27 10.04
CA SER A 20 -6.07 13.13 11.35
C SER A 20 -6.23 14.40 12.20
N THR A 21 -6.23 15.58 11.58
CA THR A 21 -6.48 16.85 12.30
C THR A 21 -7.90 16.92 12.86
N LEU A 22 -8.91 16.44 12.13
CA LEU A 22 -10.28 16.39 12.65
C LEU A 22 -10.38 15.35 13.77
N ALA A 23 -9.78 14.18 13.62
CA ALA A 23 -9.76 13.14 14.65
C ALA A 23 -9.16 13.69 15.97
N ASP A 24 -8.04 14.41 15.90
CA ASP A 24 -7.42 15.08 17.05
C ASP A 24 -8.40 16.07 17.73
N ARG A 25 -9.12 16.87 16.94
CA ARG A 25 -10.11 17.82 17.47
C ARG A 25 -11.31 17.15 18.14
N LEU A 26 -11.77 16.03 17.59
CA LEU A 26 -12.84 15.24 18.23
C LEU A 26 -12.38 14.67 19.58
N LEU A 27 -11.14 14.16 19.67
CA LEU A 27 -10.56 13.68 20.93
C LEU A 27 -10.37 14.80 21.97
N GLU A 28 -9.97 15.98 21.53
CA GLU A 28 -9.84 17.17 22.39
C GLU A 28 -11.19 17.61 22.95
N LEU A 29 -12.20 17.79 22.08
CA LEU A 29 -13.53 18.27 22.49
C LEU A 29 -14.29 17.29 23.38
N THR A 30 -14.07 15.99 23.20
CA THR A 30 -14.68 14.95 24.06
C THR A 30 -13.91 14.74 25.36
N GLY A 31 -12.79 15.44 25.57
CA GLY A 31 -11.96 15.29 26.76
C GLY A 31 -11.28 13.92 26.88
N SER A 32 -11.20 13.16 25.77
CA SER A 32 -10.56 11.85 25.73
C SER A 32 -9.05 11.94 25.93
N LEU A 33 -8.47 13.12 25.65
CA LEU A 33 -7.08 13.46 25.90
C LEU A 33 -6.98 14.80 26.64
N THR A 34 -6.05 14.90 27.56
CA THR A 34 -5.74 16.17 28.22
C THR A 34 -4.88 17.04 27.32
N ALA A 35 -4.91 18.37 27.48
CA ALA A 35 -4.10 19.31 26.70
C ALA A 35 -2.58 19.03 26.77
N ARG A 36 -2.11 18.32 27.81
CA ARG A 36 -0.70 17.90 27.95
C ARG A 36 -0.36 16.62 27.18
N GLU A 37 -1.35 15.78 26.92
CA GLU A 37 -1.21 14.52 26.16
C GLU A 37 -1.44 14.72 24.67
N MET A 38 -2.04 15.85 24.29
CA MET A 38 -2.26 16.21 22.88
C MET A 38 -0.92 16.42 22.17
N GLN A 39 -0.66 15.58 21.19
CA GLN A 39 0.38 15.74 20.18
C GLN A 39 -0.34 15.84 18.83
N ALA A 40 0.30 16.39 17.84
CA ALA A 40 -0.26 16.36 16.49
C ALA A 40 -0.36 14.91 16.00
N GLN A 41 -1.49 14.55 15.39
CA GLN A 41 -1.75 13.21 14.83
C GLN A 41 -1.61 12.10 15.90
N VAL A 42 -2.33 12.24 16.99
CA VAL A 42 -2.26 11.32 18.16
C VAL A 42 -2.61 9.89 17.78
N LEU A 43 -3.51 9.68 16.82
CA LEU A 43 -3.92 8.35 16.37
C LEU A 43 -2.88 7.72 15.43
N ASP A 44 -2.09 8.54 14.72
CA ASP A 44 -1.01 8.07 13.88
C ASP A 44 0.16 7.62 14.79
N SER A 45 0.14 6.36 15.20
CA SER A 45 1.03 5.81 16.24
C SER A 45 2.45 5.54 15.75
N MET A 46 2.63 5.35 14.44
CA MET A 46 3.92 5.09 13.83
C MET A 46 4.62 6.41 13.47
N ASP A 47 5.94 6.47 13.67
CA ASP A 47 6.73 7.62 13.21
C ASP A 47 6.59 7.84 11.71
N LEU A 48 6.49 6.75 10.96
CA LEU A 48 6.31 6.74 9.52
C LEU A 48 4.98 7.37 9.06
N GLU A 49 3.89 7.14 9.79
CA GLU A 49 2.58 7.78 9.55
C GLU A 49 2.70 9.29 9.67
N ARG A 50 3.35 9.75 10.75
CA ARG A 50 3.55 11.18 11.04
C ARG A 50 4.48 11.86 10.04
N GLU A 51 5.57 11.20 9.63
CA GLU A 51 6.51 11.73 8.65
C GLU A 51 5.90 11.85 7.26
N ARG A 52 5.11 10.85 6.84
CA ARG A 52 4.47 10.83 5.52
C ARG A 52 3.11 11.53 5.48
N GLY A 53 2.54 11.89 6.64
CA GLY A 53 1.23 12.53 6.76
C GLY A 53 0.08 11.62 6.34
N ILE A 54 0.24 10.29 6.43
CA ILE A 54 -0.76 9.30 6.04
C ILE A 54 -1.03 8.33 7.17
N THR A 55 -2.29 7.95 7.37
CA THR A 55 -2.64 6.84 8.24
C THR A 55 -2.40 5.54 7.47
N ILE A 56 -1.60 4.65 8.04
CA ILE A 56 -1.28 3.34 7.48
C ILE A 56 -2.21 2.29 8.07
N LYS A 57 -2.43 2.33 9.39
CA LYS A 57 -3.23 1.36 10.12
C LYS A 57 -4.48 1.97 10.71
N ALA A 58 -5.59 1.24 10.64
CA ALA A 58 -6.83 1.67 11.27
C ALA A 58 -6.73 1.69 12.80
N HIS A 59 -7.26 2.72 13.44
CA HIS A 59 -7.32 2.85 14.90
C HIS A 59 -8.75 3.01 15.37
N ALA A 60 -9.14 2.26 16.40
CA ALA A 60 -10.45 2.39 17.02
C ALA A 60 -10.33 3.13 18.34
N VAL A 61 -11.16 4.13 18.57
CA VAL A 61 -11.16 4.91 19.83
C VAL A 61 -12.58 5.14 20.32
N ARG A 62 -12.80 4.87 21.61
CA ARG A 62 -14.04 5.19 22.31
C ARG A 62 -13.95 6.57 22.94
N MET A 63 -14.94 7.41 22.68
CA MET A 63 -15.09 8.76 23.23
C MET A 63 -16.45 8.88 23.94
N MET A 64 -16.55 9.73 24.95
CA MET A 64 -17.81 10.07 25.60
C MET A 64 -18.15 11.52 25.30
N TYR A 65 -19.34 11.77 24.78
CA TYR A 65 -19.80 13.11 24.40
C TYR A 65 -21.17 13.42 24.98
N THR A 66 -21.29 14.54 25.70
CA THR A 66 -22.59 15.04 26.18
C THR A 66 -23.13 16.01 25.13
N ALA A 67 -24.18 15.60 24.45
CA ALA A 67 -24.80 16.35 23.36
C ALA A 67 -25.73 17.47 23.86
N HIS A 68 -26.19 18.34 22.96
CA HIS A 68 -27.08 19.45 23.28
C HIS A 68 -28.44 19.01 23.86
N ASP A 69 -28.84 17.75 23.66
CA ASP A 69 -30.05 17.16 24.27
C ASP A 69 -29.86 16.77 25.72
N GLY A 70 -28.66 16.97 26.28
CA GLY A 70 -28.27 16.64 27.64
C GLY A 70 -27.97 15.17 27.91
N GLN A 71 -28.01 14.31 26.87
CA GLN A 71 -27.64 12.90 26.98
C GLN A 71 -26.14 12.70 26.69
N THR A 72 -25.55 11.70 27.36
CA THR A 72 -24.17 11.32 27.11
C THR A 72 -24.12 10.12 26.18
N TYR A 73 -23.55 10.34 24.98
CA TYR A 73 -23.35 9.34 23.94
C TYR A 73 -21.97 8.72 24.03
N GLN A 74 -21.89 7.43 23.70
CA GLN A 74 -20.64 6.73 23.45
C GLN A 74 -20.37 6.75 21.95
N LEU A 75 -19.32 7.44 21.56
CA LEU A 75 -18.87 7.56 20.18
C LEU A 75 -17.67 6.64 19.97
N ASN A 76 -17.78 5.69 19.08
CA ASN A 76 -16.67 4.82 18.68
C ASN A 76 -16.19 5.28 17.31
N LEU A 77 -15.06 5.96 17.27
CA LEU A 77 -14.37 6.34 16.04
C LEU A 77 -13.49 5.20 15.57
N ILE A 78 -13.62 4.83 14.29
CA ILE A 78 -12.67 3.97 13.59
C ILE A 78 -11.97 4.84 12.56
N ASP A 79 -10.73 5.24 12.85
CA ASP A 79 -9.90 5.99 11.92
C ASP A 79 -9.37 5.09 10.81
N THR A 80 -9.50 5.50 9.54
CA THR A 80 -9.20 4.67 8.38
C THR A 80 -8.07 5.24 7.55
N PRO A 81 -7.24 4.41 6.87
CA PRO A 81 -6.30 4.90 5.87
C PRO A 81 -7.01 5.66 4.73
N GLY A 82 -6.30 6.59 4.11
CA GLY A 82 -6.83 7.37 2.97
C GLY A 82 -6.32 6.90 1.60
N HIS A 83 -5.30 6.06 1.54
CA HIS A 83 -4.62 5.69 0.30
C HIS A 83 -5.20 4.43 -0.35
N VAL A 84 -5.19 4.36 -1.71
CA VAL A 84 -5.73 3.25 -2.49
C VAL A 84 -5.14 1.88 -2.11
N ASP A 85 -3.85 1.80 -1.82
CA ASP A 85 -3.18 0.56 -1.41
C ASP A 85 -3.79 -0.04 -0.13
N PHE A 86 -4.42 0.79 0.71
CA PHE A 86 -5.06 0.37 1.96
C PHE A 86 -6.59 0.31 1.90
N SER A 87 -7.18 0.33 0.70
CA SER A 87 -8.64 0.26 0.49
C SER A 87 -9.31 -0.91 1.21
N TYR A 88 -8.57 -1.98 1.40
CA TYR A 88 -9.01 -3.14 2.15
C TYR A 88 -9.16 -2.88 3.66
N GLU A 89 -8.23 -2.17 4.29
CA GLU A 89 -8.37 -1.76 5.69
C GLU A 89 -9.54 -0.80 5.87
N VAL A 90 -9.77 0.07 4.88
CA VAL A 90 -10.96 0.93 4.83
C VAL A 90 -12.22 0.08 4.81
N SER A 91 -12.32 -0.90 3.92
CA SER A 91 -13.49 -1.78 3.81
C SER A 91 -13.82 -2.51 5.11
N ARG A 92 -12.80 -3.06 5.80
CA ARG A 92 -12.95 -3.74 7.10
C ARG A 92 -13.45 -2.79 8.18
N SER A 93 -12.88 -1.61 8.24
CA SER A 93 -13.24 -0.57 9.20
C SER A 93 -14.69 -0.12 9.00
N LEU A 94 -15.09 0.13 7.76
CA LEU A 94 -16.46 0.52 7.40
C LEU A 94 -17.48 -0.56 7.75
N ALA A 95 -17.18 -1.84 7.58
CA ALA A 95 -18.05 -2.94 7.98
C ALA A 95 -18.34 -2.97 9.49
N SER A 96 -17.53 -2.26 10.28
CA SER A 96 -17.70 -2.16 11.74
C SER A 96 -18.41 -0.87 12.17
N CYS A 97 -18.97 -0.09 11.24
CA CYS A 97 -19.62 1.21 11.48
C CYS A 97 -21.08 1.24 11.02
N GLU A 98 -21.83 2.19 11.54
CA GLU A 98 -23.16 2.59 11.05
C GLU A 98 -23.11 3.89 10.27
N GLY A 99 -22.06 4.69 10.41
CA GLY A 99 -21.91 5.95 9.70
C GLY A 99 -20.48 6.25 9.29
N ALA A 100 -20.31 7.21 8.39
CA ALA A 100 -19.04 7.71 7.94
C ALA A 100 -19.06 9.23 7.78
N LEU A 101 -17.99 9.90 8.23
CA LEU A 101 -17.71 11.30 7.92
C LEU A 101 -16.93 11.35 6.61
N LEU A 102 -17.50 11.95 5.58
CA LEU A 102 -16.81 12.18 4.31
C LEU A 102 -16.19 13.58 4.32
N ILE A 103 -14.87 13.65 4.56
CA ILE A 103 -14.17 14.92 4.60
C ILE A 103 -13.70 15.32 3.21
N VAL A 104 -14.09 16.53 2.80
CA VAL A 104 -13.68 17.14 1.54
C VAL A 104 -13.04 18.50 1.81
N ASP A 105 -11.87 18.73 1.21
CA ASP A 105 -11.18 20.03 1.27
C ASP A 105 -11.92 21.06 0.42
N ALA A 106 -12.34 22.19 1.01
CA ALA A 106 -13.05 23.26 0.33
C ALA A 106 -12.26 23.91 -0.81
N SER A 107 -10.95 23.77 -0.85
CA SER A 107 -10.08 24.32 -1.90
C SER A 107 -9.81 23.35 -3.05
N GLN A 108 -9.76 22.04 -2.76
CA GLN A 108 -9.46 21.00 -3.74
C GLN A 108 -10.72 20.32 -4.29
N GLY A 109 -11.74 20.19 -3.45
CA GLY A 109 -12.99 19.49 -3.77
C GLY A 109 -12.86 17.97 -3.71
N VAL A 110 -13.74 17.26 -4.43
CA VAL A 110 -13.77 15.79 -4.49
C VAL A 110 -12.58 15.27 -5.30
N GLU A 111 -11.90 14.26 -4.77
CA GLU A 111 -10.76 13.57 -5.38
C GLU A 111 -11.12 12.08 -5.65
N ALA A 112 -10.34 11.36 -6.48
CA ALA A 112 -10.65 9.98 -6.85
C ALA A 112 -10.77 9.04 -5.65
N GLN A 113 -9.90 9.16 -4.67
CA GLN A 113 -9.95 8.36 -3.43
C GLN A 113 -11.16 8.73 -2.55
N THR A 114 -11.58 10.01 -2.56
CA THR A 114 -12.81 10.43 -1.87
C THR A 114 -14.01 9.67 -2.44
N LEU A 115 -14.07 9.59 -3.76
CA LEU A 115 -15.13 8.90 -4.49
C LEU A 115 -15.15 7.40 -4.20
N ALA A 116 -13.97 6.75 -4.30
CA ALA A 116 -13.82 5.32 -4.04
C ALA A 116 -14.24 4.96 -2.60
N ASN A 117 -13.76 5.72 -1.61
CA ASN A 117 -14.11 5.50 -0.20
C ASN A 117 -15.59 5.77 0.09
N ALA A 118 -16.20 6.78 -0.58
CA ALA A 118 -17.63 7.04 -0.46
C ALA A 118 -18.46 5.87 -1.02
N TYR A 119 -18.09 5.31 -2.17
CA TYR A 119 -18.76 4.11 -2.71
C TYR A 119 -18.59 2.89 -1.81
N LEU A 120 -17.43 2.70 -1.20
CA LEU A 120 -17.24 1.63 -0.20
C LEU A 120 -18.21 1.82 0.99
N ALA A 121 -18.39 3.05 1.47
CA ALA A 121 -19.32 3.35 2.55
C ALA A 121 -20.79 3.13 2.14
N ILE A 122 -21.18 3.56 0.93
CA ILE A 122 -22.52 3.33 0.35
C ILE A 122 -22.82 1.83 0.23
N ASN A 123 -21.87 1.06 -0.31
CA ASN A 123 -22.01 -0.39 -0.48
C ASN A 123 -22.14 -1.15 0.85
N ASN A 124 -21.56 -0.61 1.93
CA ASN A 124 -21.75 -1.12 3.29
C ASN A 124 -23.03 -0.60 3.95
N GLY A 125 -23.84 0.21 3.27
CA GLY A 125 -25.12 0.75 3.78
C GLY A 125 -24.96 1.75 4.92
N LEU A 126 -23.85 2.49 4.97
CA LEU A 126 -23.57 3.48 6.00
C LEU A 126 -24.29 4.80 5.73
N GLU A 127 -24.69 5.47 6.82
CA GLU A 127 -25.10 6.89 6.75
C GLU A 127 -23.86 7.75 6.55
N ILE A 128 -23.81 8.53 5.47
CA ILE A 128 -22.66 9.38 5.15
C ILE A 128 -22.98 10.83 5.47
N ILE A 129 -22.11 11.45 6.27
CA ILE A 129 -22.20 12.87 6.64
C ILE A 129 -21.11 13.62 5.87
N PRO A 130 -21.44 14.45 4.87
CA PRO A 130 -20.48 15.31 4.21
C PRO A 130 -19.95 16.38 5.17
N VAL A 131 -18.62 16.52 5.24
CA VAL A 131 -17.91 17.51 6.06
C VAL A 131 -16.95 18.27 5.15
N ILE A 132 -17.21 19.56 4.95
CA ILE A 132 -16.37 20.43 4.12
C ILE A 132 -15.36 21.12 5.03
N ASN A 133 -14.09 20.77 4.86
CA ASN A 133 -12.99 21.23 5.71
C ASN A 133 -12.16 22.33 5.03
N LYS A 134 -11.33 22.98 5.83
CA LYS A 134 -10.41 24.06 5.44
C LYS A 134 -11.14 25.32 4.91
N ILE A 135 -12.30 25.62 5.46
CA ILE A 135 -13.07 26.85 5.11
C ILE A 135 -12.33 28.14 5.50
N ASP A 136 -11.26 28.05 6.30
CA ASP A 136 -10.38 29.14 6.66
C ASP A 136 -9.40 29.57 5.56
N LEU A 137 -9.25 28.78 4.50
CA LEU A 137 -8.35 29.09 3.39
C LEU A 137 -8.96 30.16 2.46
N PRO A 138 -8.17 31.12 1.95
CA PRO A 138 -8.64 32.10 0.97
C PRO A 138 -9.14 31.49 -0.35
N SER A 139 -8.65 30.27 -0.67
CA SER A 139 -9.04 29.51 -1.87
C SER A 139 -10.23 28.59 -1.65
N ALA A 140 -10.85 28.60 -0.46
CA ALA A 140 -12.01 27.77 -0.16
C ALA A 140 -13.23 28.20 -0.97
N ASP A 141 -13.86 27.24 -1.63
CA ASP A 141 -15.12 27.43 -2.39
C ASP A 141 -16.12 26.36 -1.95
N VAL A 142 -16.94 26.70 -0.97
CA VAL A 142 -17.90 25.80 -0.33
C VAL A 142 -19.00 25.37 -1.30
N GLU A 143 -19.58 26.33 -2.05
CA GLU A 143 -20.71 26.02 -2.94
C GLU A 143 -20.27 25.11 -4.10
N ARG A 144 -19.12 25.39 -4.70
CA ARG A 144 -18.52 24.50 -5.71
C ARG A 144 -18.25 23.12 -5.14
N THR A 145 -17.78 23.02 -3.89
CA THR A 145 -17.47 21.74 -3.25
C THR A 145 -18.75 20.94 -2.99
N LYS A 146 -19.86 21.57 -2.60
CA LYS A 146 -21.18 20.93 -2.48
C LYS A 146 -21.64 20.38 -3.83
N GLU A 147 -21.62 21.21 -4.89
CA GLU A 147 -21.97 20.77 -6.24
C GLU A 147 -21.14 19.54 -6.70
N MET A 148 -19.85 19.51 -6.35
CA MET A 148 -18.98 18.37 -6.66
C MET A 148 -19.35 17.12 -5.87
N ILE A 149 -19.72 17.23 -4.60
CA ILE A 149 -20.17 16.09 -3.80
C ILE A 149 -21.48 15.54 -4.39
N GLU A 150 -22.43 16.40 -4.72
CA GLU A 150 -23.71 16.00 -5.30
C GLU A 150 -23.53 15.38 -6.70
N GLY A 151 -22.72 16.00 -7.55
CA GLY A 151 -22.50 15.54 -8.92
C GLY A 151 -21.66 14.26 -9.04
N ALA A 152 -20.59 14.14 -8.24
CA ALA A 152 -19.66 13.01 -8.33
C ALA A 152 -20.07 11.82 -7.46
N VAL A 153 -20.53 12.06 -6.25
CA VAL A 153 -20.84 11.00 -5.26
C VAL A 153 -22.34 10.68 -5.26
N GLY A 154 -23.19 11.65 -5.63
CA GLY A 154 -24.65 11.51 -5.58
C GLY A 154 -25.22 11.66 -4.16
N LEU A 155 -24.48 12.29 -3.26
CA LEU A 155 -24.93 12.58 -1.89
C LEU A 155 -25.47 14.00 -1.79
N ASP A 156 -26.57 14.19 -1.07
CA ASP A 156 -27.07 15.53 -0.73
C ASP A 156 -26.06 16.26 0.16
N ALA A 157 -25.51 17.37 -0.31
CA ALA A 157 -24.54 18.19 0.39
C ALA A 157 -25.15 19.51 0.92
N SER A 158 -26.47 19.71 0.81
CA SER A 158 -27.16 20.91 1.31
C SER A 158 -26.87 21.14 2.81
N ASP A 159 -26.95 20.07 3.60
CA ASP A 159 -26.71 20.03 5.05
C ASP A 159 -25.26 19.59 5.41
N ALA A 160 -24.30 19.80 4.51
CA ALA A 160 -22.89 19.50 4.80
C ALA A 160 -22.35 20.35 5.96
N VAL A 161 -21.62 19.73 6.88
CA VAL A 161 -21.02 20.44 8.01
C VAL A 161 -19.78 21.21 7.56
N LEU A 162 -19.74 22.51 7.80
CA LEU A 162 -18.66 23.39 7.38
C LEU A 162 -17.65 23.59 8.53
N ILE A 163 -16.39 23.19 8.33
CA ILE A 163 -15.39 23.23 9.39
C ILE A 163 -14.03 23.79 8.94
N SER A 164 -13.27 24.23 9.93
CA SER A 164 -11.81 24.29 9.86
C SER A 164 -11.25 23.44 11.01
N ALA A 165 -10.81 22.23 10.72
CA ALA A 165 -10.18 21.36 11.70
C ALA A 165 -8.94 22.02 12.33
N LYS A 166 -8.22 22.85 11.56
CA LYS A 166 -7.05 23.59 12.03
C LYS A 166 -7.40 24.60 13.11
N THR A 167 -8.45 25.39 12.94
CA THR A 167 -8.86 26.44 13.89
C THR A 167 -9.86 25.95 14.94
N GLY A 168 -10.49 24.79 14.73
CA GLY A 168 -11.56 24.25 15.56
C GLY A 168 -12.97 24.76 15.22
N GLN A 169 -13.09 25.66 14.23
CA GLN A 169 -14.38 26.22 13.80
C GLN A 169 -15.30 25.13 13.26
N GLY A 170 -16.55 25.08 13.71
CA GLY A 170 -17.58 24.14 13.23
C GLY A 170 -17.38 22.68 13.68
N VAL A 171 -16.30 22.36 14.40
CA VAL A 171 -16.06 20.97 14.84
C VAL A 171 -17.10 20.48 15.88
N PRO A 172 -17.62 21.30 16.79
CA PRO A 172 -18.74 20.88 17.65
C PRO A 172 -19.99 20.45 16.86
N ASP A 173 -20.26 21.10 15.72
CA ASP A 173 -21.39 20.76 14.87
C ASP A 173 -21.24 19.36 14.22
N VAL A 174 -19.98 18.90 14.01
CA VAL A 174 -19.71 17.53 13.56
C VAL A 174 -20.15 16.52 14.61
N LEU A 175 -19.87 16.75 15.90
CA LEU A 175 -20.29 15.87 17.01
C LEU A 175 -21.81 15.79 17.09
N GLU A 176 -22.50 16.92 16.97
CA GLU A 176 -23.97 16.97 16.95
C GLU A 176 -24.56 16.27 15.71
N ALA A 177 -23.93 16.42 14.53
CA ALA A 177 -24.34 15.73 13.33
C ALA A 177 -24.18 14.20 13.47
N ILE A 178 -23.09 13.72 14.08
CA ILE A 178 -22.87 12.29 14.37
C ILE A 178 -24.01 11.76 15.26
N VAL A 179 -24.31 12.45 16.39
CA VAL A 179 -25.36 12.05 17.32
C VAL A 179 -26.72 11.97 16.63
N LYS A 180 -27.04 12.98 15.79
CA LYS A 180 -28.33 13.13 15.14
C LYS A 180 -28.53 12.21 13.94
N ARG A 181 -27.51 12.03 13.10
CA ARG A 181 -27.64 11.38 11.79
C ARG A 181 -27.17 9.92 11.78
N VAL A 182 -26.06 9.60 12.47
CA VAL A 182 -25.61 8.21 12.52
C VAL A 182 -26.60 7.36 13.31
N PRO A 183 -27.17 6.29 12.73
CA PRO A 183 -28.10 5.44 13.46
C PRO A 183 -27.40 4.66 14.55
N PRO A 184 -28.12 4.29 15.63
CA PRO A 184 -27.56 3.39 16.65
C PRO A 184 -27.34 1.98 16.06
N PRO A 185 -26.38 1.22 16.60
CA PRO A 185 -26.13 -0.14 16.16
C PRO A 185 -27.35 -1.05 16.41
N LYS A 186 -27.60 -1.95 15.47
CA LYS A 186 -28.66 -2.94 15.59
C LYS A 186 -28.07 -4.19 16.24
N GLY A 187 -28.68 -4.68 17.31
CA GLY A 187 -28.21 -5.87 17.98
C GLY A 187 -28.94 -6.10 19.31
N ASN A 188 -29.01 -7.35 19.74
CA ASN A 188 -29.64 -7.69 21.02
C ASN A 188 -28.58 -8.38 21.91
N PRO A 189 -28.26 -7.82 23.10
CA PRO A 189 -27.28 -8.40 24.01
C PRO A 189 -27.68 -9.77 24.60
N GLU A 190 -28.96 -10.16 24.50
CA GLU A 190 -29.47 -11.46 24.97
C GLU A 190 -29.38 -12.58 23.90
N ASN A 191 -29.05 -12.22 22.66
CA ASN A 191 -28.87 -13.22 21.59
C ASN A 191 -27.57 -13.99 21.77
N ARG A 192 -27.38 -15.04 20.94
CA ARG A 192 -26.10 -15.77 20.84
C ARG A 192 -25.00 -14.81 20.41
N LEU A 193 -23.82 -14.96 21.02
CA LEU A 193 -22.68 -14.10 20.73
C LEU A 193 -22.25 -14.25 19.25
N GLN A 194 -22.20 -13.13 18.57
CA GLN A 194 -21.56 -12.95 17.28
C GLN A 194 -20.73 -11.67 17.32
N ALA A 195 -19.43 -11.80 17.33
CA ALA A 195 -18.51 -10.67 17.26
C ALA A 195 -17.55 -10.84 16.07
N LEU A 196 -17.38 -9.77 15.30
CA LEU A 196 -16.55 -9.74 14.09
C LEU A 196 -15.13 -9.33 14.45
N ILE A 197 -14.14 -10.09 14.03
CA ILE A 197 -12.73 -9.68 14.06
C ILE A 197 -12.47 -8.77 12.86
N PHE A 198 -12.18 -7.50 13.09
CA PHE A 198 -11.89 -6.56 12.00
C PHE A 198 -10.42 -6.15 11.91
N ASP A 199 -9.64 -6.32 13.00
CA ASP A 199 -8.18 -6.16 13.00
C ASP A 199 -7.53 -6.99 14.11
N SER A 200 -6.19 -7.19 14.01
CA SER A 200 -5.40 -7.80 15.07
C SER A 200 -3.93 -7.38 14.95
N TRP A 201 -3.24 -7.35 16.10
CA TRP A 201 -1.79 -7.11 16.11
C TRP A 201 -1.11 -7.92 17.23
N PHE A 202 0.19 -8.07 17.11
CA PHE A 202 0.99 -8.73 18.12
C PHE A 202 1.66 -7.71 19.06
N ASP A 203 1.46 -7.90 20.34
CA ASP A 203 2.16 -7.19 21.39
C ASP A 203 3.18 -8.14 22.05
N PRO A 204 4.48 -7.76 22.16
CA PRO A 204 5.51 -8.65 22.72
C PRO A 204 5.23 -9.13 24.16
N TYR A 205 4.45 -8.38 24.92
CA TYR A 205 4.15 -8.66 26.33
C TYR A 205 2.79 -9.34 26.55
N ARG A 206 1.82 -9.03 25.67
CA ARG A 206 0.42 -9.45 25.83
C ARG A 206 0.00 -10.52 24.81
N GLY A 207 0.84 -10.82 23.84
CA GLY A 207 0.50 -11.72 22.72
C GLY A 207 -0.39 -11.06 21.68
N VAL A 208 -1.26 -11.84 21.04
CA VAL A 208 -2.16 -11.31 20.01
C VAL A 208 -3.32 -10.56 20.65
N ILE A 209 -3.45 -9.29 20.28
CA ILE A 209 -4.58 -8.44 20.62
C ILE A 209 -5.53 -8.44 19.43
N VAL A 210 -6.79 -8.78 19.64
CA VAL A 210 -7.82 -8.87 18.60
C VAL A 210 -8.80 -7.74 18.77
N LEU A 211 -8.95 -6.88 17.75
CA LEU A 211 -10.01 -5.90 17.68
C LEU A 211 -11.31 -6.55 17.20
N THR A 212 -12.36 -6.31 17.93
CA THR A 212 -13.65 -6.91 17.64
C THR A 212 -14.80 -5.94 17.81
N ARG A 213 -15.83 -6.12 16.99
CA ARG A 213 -17.14 -5.51 17.17
C ARG A 213 -18.17 -6.58 17.48
N VAL A 214 -18.91 -6.40 18.57
CA VAL A 214 -20.01 -7.29 18.94
C VAL A 214 -21.27 -6.88 18.17
N PHE A 215 -21.77 -7.79 17.31
CA PHE A 215 -23.01 -7.60 16.56
C PHE A 215 -24.22 -8.10 17.33
N GLN A 216 -24.10 -9.25 18.01
CA GLN A 216 -25.15 -9.86 18.81
C GLN A 216 -24.55 -10.45 20.08
N GLY A 217 -25.36 -10.51 21.14
CA GLY A 217 -24.94 -11.13 22.40
C GLY A 217 -24.05 -10.23 23.24
N THR A 218 -23.34 -10.84 24.17
CA THR A 218 -22.43 -10.19 25.11
C THR A 218 -21.16 -11.02 25.24
N LEU A 219 -20.01 -10.38 25.04
CA LEU A 219 -18.69 -10.96 25.25
C LEU A 219 -18.17 -10.58 26.64
N ARG A 220 -17.69 -11.55 27.43
CA ARG A 220 -17.26 -11.33 28.82
C ARG A 220 -15.84 -11.80 29.07
N LYS A 221 -15.17 -11.16 30.00
CA LYS A 221 -13.87 -11.62 30.53
C LYS A 221 -14.07 -12.99 31.22
N GLY A 222 -13.16 -13.93 30.94
CA GLY A 222 -13.23 -15.31 31.44
C GLY A 222 -14.15 -16.25 30.66
N GLN A 223 -14.87 -15.77 29.64
CA GLN A 223 -15.74 -16.57 28.78
C GLN A 223 -14.93 -17.45 27.86
N LYS A 224 -15.40 -18.70 27.64
CA LYS A 224 -14.90 -19.56 26.57
C LYS A 224 -15.56 -19.17 25.26
N ILE A 225 -14.72 -18.80 24.30
CA ILE A 225 -15.14 -18.40 22.96
C ILE A 225 -14.64 -19.41 21.93
N ARG A 226 -15.35 -19.48 20.82
CA ARG A 226 -14.96 -20.28 19.65
C ARG A 226 -14.79 -19.39 18.45
N LEU A 227 -13.66 -19.55 17.74
CA LEU A 227 -13.44 -18.98 16.41
C LEU A 227 -14.16 -19.86 15.38
N MET A 228 -15.08 -19.28 14.59
CA MET A 228 -15.94 -20.10 13.71
C MET A 228 -15.19 -20.62 12.48
N TRP A 229 -14.14 -19.93 12.00
CA TRP A 229 -13.35 -20.35 10.84
C TRP A 229 -12.57 -21.67 11.06
N ASN A 230 -11.91 -21.81 12.22
CA ASN A 230 -11.03 -22.96 12.50
C ASN A 230 -11.51 -23.82 13.67
N GLY A 231 -12.62 -23.43 14.32
CA GLY A 231 -13.20 -24.15 15.45
C GLY A 231 -12.39 -24.11 16.76
N ARG A 232 -11.33 -23.28 16.83
CA ARG A 232 -10.51 -23.16 18.07
C ARG A 232 -11.31 -22.58 19.21
N VAL A 233 -11.18 -23.20 20.36
CA VAL A 233 -11.74 -22.72 21.62
C VAL A 233 -10.66 -22.01 22.41
N LEU A 234 -10.97 -20.82 22.92
CA LEU A 234 -10.06 -19.94 23.61
C LEU A 234 -10.74 -19.37 24.85
N ASP A 235 -9.97 -19.07 25.89
CA ASP A 235 -10.45 -18.37 27.08
C ASP A 235 -10.12 -16.87 26.95
N VAL A 236 -11.09 -15.99 27.16
CA VAL A 236 -10.89 -14.53 27.15
C VAL A 236 -10.19 -14.11 28.42
N GLU A 237 -8.89 -13.86 28.34
CA GLU A 237 -8.08 -13.45 29.51
C GLU A 237 -8.30 -11.97 29.86
N THR A 238 -8.29 -11.13 28.84
CA THR A 238 -8.50 -9.69 28.98
C THR A 238 -9.50 -9.20 27.94
N LEU A 239 -10.37 -8.33 28.35
CA LEU A 239 -11.32 -7.61 27.52
C LEU A 239 -11.16 -6.12 27.79
N GLY A 240 -11.22 -5.29 26.76
CA GLY A 240 -11.00 -3.86 26.95
C GLY A 240 -11.43 -3.00 25.78
N VAL A 241 -11.26 -1.70 25.96
CA VAL A 241 -11.54 -0.65 24.98
C VAL A 241 -10.35 0.30 24.88
N LEU A 242 -10.23 0.98 23.76
CA LEU A 242 -9.19 1.98 23.51
C LEU A 242 -9.80 3.39 23.70
N THR A 243 -9.24 4.17 24.65
CA THR A 243 -9.74 5.51 25.03
C THR A 243 -8.63 6.58 25.10
N PRO A 244 -7.84 6.92 24.17
CA PRO A 244 -6.97 6.22 23.23
C PRO A 244 -6.08 5.14 23.83
N LYS A 245 -5.83 5.22 25.16
CA LYS A 245 -5.09 4.17 25.90
C LYS A 245 -5.99 2.97 26.17
N PRO A 246 -5.46 1.75 26.22
CA PRO A 246 -6.24 0.57 26.53
C PRO A 246 -6.75 0.62 27.98
N VAL A 247 -8.06 0.40 28.13
CA VAL A 247 -8.75 0.30 29.43
C VAL A 247 -9.45 -1.04 29.49
N GLU A 248 -9.18 -1.82 30.53
CA GLU A 248 -9.84 -3.11 30.75
C GLU A 248 -11.28 -2.92 31.21
N ILE A 249 -12.16 -3.79 30.75
CA ILE A 249 -13.57 -3.85 31.09
C ILE A 249 -14.00 -5.31 31.27
N ASP A 250 -15.14 -5.55 31.90
CA ASP A 250 -15.63 -6.90 32.21
C ASP A 250 -16.49 -7.46 31.08
N GLU A 251 -17.19 -6.62 30.31
CA GLU A 251 -18.05 -7.04 29.21
C GLU A 251 -18.11 -6.04 28.04
N LEU A 252 -18.30 -6.59 26.82
CA LEU A 252 -18.70 -5.87 25.61
C LEU A 252 -20.07 -6.37 25.17
N ARG A 253 -21.02 -5.47 24.99
CA ARG A 253 -22.39 -5.76 24.56
C ARG A 253 -22.59 -5.53 23.07
N ALA A 254 -23.67 -6.08 22.53
CA ALA A 254 -24.07 -5.83 21.14
C ALA A 254 -23.99 -4.34 20.78
N GLY A 255 -23.33 -4.02 19.66
CA GLY A 255 -23.03 -2.68 19.17
C GLY A 255 -21.68 -2.11 19.62
N GLU A 256 -21.06 -2.63 20.68
CA GLU A 256 -19.79 -2.09 21.17
C GLU A 256 -18.57 -2.60 20.42
N VAL A 257 -17.55 -1.74 20.34
CA VAL A 257 -16.23 -2.01 19.78
C VAL A 257 -15.22 -2.08 20.91
N GLY A 258 -14.33 -3.07 20.85
CA GLY A 258 -13.28 -3.24 21.84
C GLY A 258 -12.20 -4.21 21.38
N PHE A 259 -11.35 -4.60 22.31
CA PHE A 259 -10.31 -5.60 22.06
C PHE A 259 -10.39 -6.76 23.07
N LEU A 260 -9.89 -7.90 22.65
CA LEU A 260 -9.70 -9.05 23.54
C LEU A 260 -8.29 -9.64 23.40
N ILE A 261 -7.85 -10.29 24.48
CA ILE A 261 -6.64 -11.10 24.54
C ILE A 261 -7.06 -12.48 25.04
N ALA A 262 -6.68 -13.55 24.31
CA ALA A 262 -7.12 -14.90 24.55
C ALA A 262 -6.00 -15.94 24.40
N ASN A 263 -4.78 -15.63 24.87
CA ASN A 263 -3.60 -16.51 24.79
C ASN A 263 -3.32 -17.08 23.39
N ILE A 264 -3.57 -16.27 22.39
CA ILE A 264 -3.28 -16.61 21.00
C ILE A 264 -1.80 -16.37 20.76
N LYS A 265 -1.04 -17.43 20.48
CA LYS A 265 0.41 -17.36 20.30
C LYS A 265 0.82 -17.01 18.88
N ASN A 266 -0.04 -17.28 17.91
CA ASN A 266 0.23 -17.04 16.50
C ASN A 266 -0.95 -16.27 15.88
N VAL A 267 -0.66 -15.11 15.26
CA VAL A 267 -1.68 -14.31 14.56
C VAL A 267 -2.32 -15.09 13.40
N GLY A 268 -1.60 -16.02 12.79
CA GLY A 268 -2.17 -16.93 11.79
C GLY A 268 -3.31 -17.82 12.32
N ASP A 269 -3.50 -17.88 13.64
CA ASP A 269 -4.64 -18.59 14.26
C ASP A 269 -5.91 -17.71 14.31
N THR A 270 -5.78 -16.41 14.08
CA THR A 270 -6.91 -15.46 13.95
C THR A 270 -7.03 -15.02 12.50
N LYS A 271 -8.16 -15.28 11.89
CA LYS A 271 -8.47 -14.76 10.56
C LYS A 271 -9.26 -13.46 10.70
N ILE A 272 -8.79 -12.37 10.11
CA ILE A 272 -9.57 -11.14 10.04
C ILE A 272 -10.82 -11.41 9.19
N GLY A 273 -11.99 -10.97 9.67
CA GLY A 273 -13.29 -11.32 9.12
C GLY A 273 -13.91 -12.58 9.73
N ASP A 274 -13.22 -13.25 10.66
CA ASP A 274 -13.80 -14.38 11.38
C ASP A 274 -14.82 -13.91 12.42
N THR A 275 -15.71 -14.83 12.77
CA THR A 275 -16.73 -14.62 13.80
C THR A 275 -16.32 -15.32 15.09
N ILE A 276 -16.33 -14.54 16.17
CA ILE A 276 -16.21 -15.05 17.54
C ILE A 276 -17.61 -15.39 18.04
N THR A 277 -17.78 -16.57 18.60
CA THR A 277 -19.03 -17.00 19.25
C THR A 277 -18.75 -17.62 20.62
N ASP A 278 -19.80 -17.81 21.40
CA ASP A 278 -19.74 -18.54 22.68
C ASP A 278 -19.53 -20.03 22.41
N ASP A 279 -18.65 -20.69 23.20
CA ASP A 279 -18.37 -22.12 23.00
C ASP A 279 -19.52 -23.02 23.49
N GLU A 280 -20.21 -22.62 24.55
CA GLU A 280 -21.33 -23.40 25.13
C GLU A 280 -22.64 -23.20 24.37
N ASN A 281 -22.86 -21.98 23.82
CA ASN A 281 -24.06 -21.64 23.06
C ASN A 281 -23.70 -20.93 21.75
N PRO A 282 -23.08 -21.65 20.78
CA PRO A 282 -22.55 -21.06 19.57
C PRO A 282 -23.64 -20.51 18.64
N ALA A 283 -23.31 -19.47 17.91
CA ALA A 283 -24.13 -18.96 16.82
C ALA A 283 -24.22 -20.03 15.71
N ILE A 284 -25.33 -20.03 14.98
CA ILE A 284 -25.59 -21.01 13.93
C ILE A 284 -24.79 -20.71 12.66
N GLU A 285 -24.70 -19.40 12.32
CA GLU A 285 -24.06 -18.93 11.10
C GLU A 285 -23.01 -17.87 11.45
N PRO A 286 -21.86 -17.83 10.74
CA PRO A 286 -20.89 -16.76 10.90
C PRO A 286 -21.45 -15.45 10.34
N LEU A 287 -20.90 -14.34 10.79
CA LEU A 287 -21.08 -13.04 10.14
C LEU A 287 -20.45 -13.06 8.73
N PRO A 288 -20.92 -12.23 7.80
CA PRO A 288 -20.23 -12.04 6.54
C PRO A 288 -18.77 -11.65 6.80
N GLY A 289 -17.85 -12.48 6.32
CA GLY A 289 -16.43 -12.23 6.43
C GLY A 289 -15.94 -11.26 5.35
N PHE A 290 -14.62 -11.07 5.29
CA PHE A 290 -13.98 -10.27 4.26
C PHE A 290 -13.41 -11.17 3.15
N GLU A 291 -13.39 -10.64 1.93
CA GLU A 291 -12.71 -11.31 0.81
C GLU A 291 -11.20 -11.42 1.09
N GLU A 292 -10.57 -12.49 0.66
CA GLU A 292 -9.13 -12.65 0.76
C GLU A 292 -8.43 -11.71 -0.24
N ILE A 293 -7.54 -10.89 0.28
CA ILE A 293 -6.74 -10.00 -0.55
C ILE A 293 -5.65 -10.82 -1.24
N LYS A 294 -5.50 -10.54 -2.52
CA LYS A 294 -4.36 -11.05 -3.29
C LYS A 294 -3.36 -9.91 -3.50
N PRO A 295 -2.09 -10.15 -3.19
CA PRO A 295 -1.04 -9.19 -3.52
C PRO A 295 -1.07 -8.85 -5.01
N MET A 296 -0.85 -7.58 -5.33
CA MET A 296 -0.82 -7.07 -6.70
C MET A 296 0.60 -6.81 -7.19
N VAL A 297 1.51 -6.41 -6.28
CA VAL A 297 2.90 -6.07 -6.56
C VAL A 297 3.82 -7.06 -5.86
N PHE A 298 4.85 -7.52 -6.54
CA PHE A 298 5.81 -8.50 -6.02
C PHE A 298 7.24 -8.01 -6.21
N ALA A 299 8.06 -8.10 -5.15
CA ALA A 299 9.48 -7.82 -5.20
C ALA A 299 10.29 -8.83 -4.37
N GLY A 300 11.54 -9.05 -4.73
CA GLY A 300 12.48 -9.80 -3.92
C GLY A 300 13.16 -8.88 -2.90
N LEU A 301 13.22 -9.29 -1.64
CA LEU A 301 13.97 -8.62 -0.57
C LEU A 301 15.18 -9.45 -0.17
N TYR A 302 16.34 -8.84 -0.20
CA TYR A 302 17.63 -9.47 0.12
C TYR A 302 18.38 -8.58 1.10
N THR A 303 19.18 -9.17 1.98
CA THR A 303 20.10 -8.43 2.85
C THR A 303 21.40 -8.13 2.14
N VAL A 304 21.99 -6.96 2.40
CA VAL A 304 23.32 -6.59 1.89
C VAL A 304 24.37 -7.57 2.45
N ASP A 305 24.29 -7.89 3.75
CA ASP A 305 25.12 -8.94 4.36
C ASP A 305 24.35 -10.27 4.40
N ALA A 306 24.92 -11.29 3.76
CA ALA A 306 24.34 -12.64 3.72
C ALA A 306 24.13 -13.27 5.11
N HIS A 307 24.87 -12.83 6.14
CA HIS A 307 24.69 -13.30 7.51
C HIS A 307 23.40 -12.83 8.16
N GLU A 308 22.81 -11.75 7.68
CA GLU A 308 21.55 -11.16 8.20
C GLU A 308 20.29 -11.84 7.65
N HIS A 309 20.39 -12.82 6.75
CA HIS A 309 19.23 -13.54 6.19
C HIS A 309 18.31 -14.13 7.28
N THR A 310 18.87 -14.67 8.36
CA THR A 310 18.05 -15.21 9.47
C THR A 310 17.31 -14.10 10.19
N GLN A 311 17.95 -12.94 10.40
CA GLN A 311 17.34 -11.76 11.01
C GLN A 311 16.22 -11.20 10.12
N LEU A 312 16.44 -11.16 8.79
CA LEU A 312 15.38 -10.76 7.84
C LEU A 312 14.16 -11.69 7.94
N ARG A 313 14.37 -13.02 8.02
CA ARG A 313 13.26 -13.95 8.20
C ARG A 313 12.45 -13.66 9.45
N GLU A 314 13.14 -13.49 10.59
CA GLU A 314 12.47 -13.19 11.87
C GLU A 314 11.73 -11.83 11.84
N ALA A 315 12.31 -10.84 11.15
CA ALA A 315 11.69 -9.53 10.96
C ALA A 315 10.41 -9.63 10.11
N LEU A 316 10.47 -10.38 8.99
CA LEU A 316 9.30 -10.64 8.14
C LEU A 316 8.20 -11.40 8.89
N GLU A 317 8.56 -12.41 9.69
CA GLU A 317 7.62 -13.11 10.56
C GLU A 317 6.91 -12.14 11.52
N LYS A 318 7.65 -11.26 12.20
CA LYS A 318 7.10 -10.25 13.11
C LYS A 318 6.22 -9.23 12.39
N LEU A 319 6.65 -8.74 11.22
CA LEU A 319 5.82 -7.81 10.44
C LEU A 319 4.50 -8.44 9.99
N ARG A 320 4.54 -9.70 9.52
CA ARG A 320 3.34 -10.44 9.12
C ARG A 320 2.34 -10.62 10.28
N LEU A 321 2.81 -10.65 11.51
CA LEU A 321 1.94 -10.67 12.68
C LEU A 321 1.10 -9.39 12.81
N ASN A 322 1.60 -8.27 12.30
CA ASN A 322 0.96 -6.97 12.38
C ASN A 322 0.32 -6.52 11.06
N ASP A 323 0.61 -7.23 9.96
CA ASP A 323 0.09 -6.93 8.63
C ASP A 323 -0.29 -8.23 7.92
N SER A 324 -1.59 -8.54 7.95
CA SER A 324 -2.13 -9.78 7.35
C SER A 324 -2.20 -9.73 5.82
N SER A 325 -2.02 -8.56 5.21
CA SER A 325 -2.04 -8.35 3.76
C SER A 325 -0.68 -8.63 3.10
N PHE A 326 0.37 -8.72 3.91
CA PHE A 326 1.72 -8.98 3.48
C PHE A 326 1.97 -10.48 3.33
N PHE A 327 2.50 -10.87 2.18
CA PHE A 327 2.89 -12.25 1.86
C PHE A 327 4.39 -12.34 1.60
N TYR A 328 5.03 -13.42 2.02
CA TYR A 328 6.41 -13.71 1.67
C TYR A 328 6.68 -15.22 1.56
N GLU A 329 7.60 -15.59 0.67
CA GLU A 329 8.12 -16.95 0.50
C GLU A 329 9.64 -16.91 0.32
N PRO A 330 10.37 -17.96 0.72
CA PRO A 330 11.82 -18.03 0.49
C PRO A 330 12.14 -17.95 -1.01
N GLU A 331 13.16 -17.19 -1.34
CA GLU A 331 13.70 -17.04 -2.70
C GLU A 331 15.22 -17.12 -2.69
N SER A 332 15.79 -17.50 -3.81
CA SER A 332 17.24 -17.47 -4.01
C SER A 332 17.59 -16.83 -5.35
N SER A 333 18.57 -15.95 -5.34
CA SER A 333 19.15 -15.31 -6.51
C SER A 333 20.61 -15.76 -6.67
N VAL A 334 21.03 -15.99 -7.91
CA VAL A 334 22.43 -16.30 -8.21
C VAL A 334 23.34 -15.11 -7.88
N ALA A 335 22.82 -13.90 -8.06
CA ALA A 335 23.55 -12.67 -7.82
C ALA A 335 23.54 -12.22 -6.36
N LEU A 336 22.39 -12.35 -5.66
CA LEU A 336 22.16 -11.79 -4.32
C LEU A 336 22.14 -12.83 -3.19
N GLY A 337 22.13 -14.13 -3.51
CA GLY A 337 22.07 -15.21 -2.54
C GLY A 337 20.64 -15.50 -2.06
N PHE A 338 20.49 -15.77 -0.76
CA PHE A 338 19.19 -16.10 -0.17
C PHE A 338 18.43 -14.85 0.23
N GLY A 339 17.13 -14.83 -0.04
CA GLY A 339 16.21 -13.73 0.28
C GLY A 339 14.79 -14.22 0.34
N PHE A 340 13.84 -13.29 0.15
CA PHE A 340 12.42 -13.58 0.18
C PHE A 340 11.70 -12.88 -0.96
N ARG A 341 10.83 -13.62 -1.66
CA ARG A 341 9.83 -13.05 -2.57
C ARG A 341 8.67 -12.55 -1.76
N CYS A 342 8.39 -11.26 -1.85
CA CYS A 342 7.33 -10.60 -1.08
C CYS A 342 6.23 -10.12 -2.00
N GLY A 343 4.99 -10.21 -1.51
CA GLY A 343 3.80 -9.71 -2.19
C GLY A 343 3.15 -8.59 -1.38
N PHE A 344 2.80 -7.51 -2.06
CA PHE A 344 2.31 -6.26 -1.50
C PHE A 344 1.00 -5.84 -2.16
N LEU A 345 0.21 -5.00 -1.48
CA LEU A 345 -1.03 -4.45 -2.02
C LEU A 345 -0.79 -3.44 -3.15
N GLY A 346 0.30 -2.68 -3.04
CA GLY A 346 0.72 -1.68 -4.01
C GLY A 346 2.14 -1.20 -3.73
N LEU A 347 2.59 -0.15 -4.42
CA LEU A 347 3.93 0.41 -4.26
C LEU A 347 4.15 1.07 -2.91
N LEU A 348 3.21 1.87 -2.45
CA LEU A 348 3.32 2.54 -1.15
C LEU A 348 3.41 1.52 -0.03
N HIS A 349 2.62 0.44 -0.11
CA HIS A 349 2.71 -0.66 0.85
C HIS A 349 4.10 -1.32 0.83
N MET A 350 4.68 -1.56 -0.36
CA MET A 350 6.04 -2.09 -0.50
C MET A 350 7.09 -1.18 0.15
N GLU A 351 7.03 0.12 -0.11
CA GLU A 351 7.96 1.10 0.49
C GLU A 351 7.85 1.15 2.01
N ILE A 352 6.62 1.13 2.54
CA ILE A 352 6.37 1.13 3.98
C ILE A 352 6.96 -0.13 4.64
N ILE A 353 6.73 -1.30 4.07
CA ILE A 353 7.29 -2.55 4.60
C ILE A 353 8.82 -2.53 4.55
N GLN A 354 9.43 -2.06 3.46
CA GLN A 354 10.87 -1.92 3.36
C GLN A 354 11.41 -0.96 4.42
N GLU A 355 10.83 0.22 4.54
CA GLU A 355 11.28 1.23 5.50
C GLU A 355 11.11 0.78 6.95
N ARG A 356 10.05 0.03 7.26
CA ARG A 356 9.87 -0.60 8.57
C ARG A 356 10.94 -1.65 8.87
N LEU A 357 11.28 -2.50 7.89
CA LEU A 357 12.38 -3.49 8.03
C LEU A 357 13.72 -2.79 8.30
N GLU A 358 14.00 -1.71 7.60
CA GLU A 358 15.23 -0.93 7.78
C GLU A 358 15.28 -0.22 9.13
N ARG A 359 14.18 0.44 9.57
CA ARG A 359 14.17 1.24 10.80
C ARG A 359 13.91 0.42 12.08
N GLU A 360 12.91 -0.47 12.07
CA GLU A 360 12.52 -1.23 13.26
C GLU A 360 13.46 -2.39 13.56
N PHE A 361 14.08 -2.97 12.50
CA PHE A 361 14.94 -4.15 12.63
C PHE A 361 16.41 -3.89 12.27
N ASN A 362 16.74 -2.66 11.88
CA ASN A 362 18.10 -2.21 11.51
C ASN A 362 18.74 -3.12 10.45
N LEU A 363 17.98 -3.41 9.39
CA LEU A 363 18.42 -4.22 8.24
C LEU A 363 18.80 -3.31 7.08
N GLU A 364 19.89 -3.64 6.38
CA GLU A 364 20.19 -3.02 5.08
C GLU A 364 19.69 -3.94 3.97
N LEU A 365 18.74 -3.44 3.14
CA LEU A 365 18.03 -4.25 2.18
C LEU A 365 18.33 -3.89 0.73
N ILE A 366 18.39 -4.92 -0.11
CA ILE A 366 18.34 -4.79 -1.57
C ILE A 366 16.96 -5.26 -2.02
N THR A 367 16.22 -4.36 -2.66
CA THR A 367 14.90 -4.64 -3.24
C THR A 367 15.05 -4.81 -4.75
N THR A 368 14.53 -5.91 -5.30
CA THR A 368 14.47 -6.07 -6.76
C THR A 368 13.35 -5.21 -7.36
N ALA A 369 13.38 -5.04 -8.68
CA ALA A 369 12.29 -4.34 -9.38
C ALA A 369 10.92 -4.93 -9.03
N PRO A 370 9.93 -4.08 -8.66
CA PRO A 370 8.57 -4.55 -8.47
C PRO A 370 8.00 -5.06 -9.79
N GLY A 371 7.30 -6.16 -9.72
CA GLY A 371 6.62 -6.79 -10.84
C GLY A 371 5.21 -7.19 -10.46
N VAL A 372 4.49 -7.69 -11.45
CA VAL A 372 3.12 -8.15 -11.31
C VAL A 372 3.03 -9.65 -11.59
N ARG A 373 1.90 -10.27 -11.27
CA ARG A 373 1.68 -11.69 -11.51
C ARG A 373 1.07 -11.92 -12.88
N TYR A 374 1.78 -12.65 -13.74
CA TYR A 374 1.34 -13.04 -15.08
C TYR A 374 0.73 -14.44 -15.06
N LYS A 375 -0.24 -14.66 -15.94
CA LYS A 375 -0.78 -15.99 -16.24
C LYS A 375 -0.20 -16.46 -17.56
N ILE A 376 0.45 -17.61 -17.54
CA ILE A 376 1.09 -18.20 -18.74
C ILE A 376 0.45 -19.54 -19.01
N THR A 377 -0.12 -19.69 -20.21
CA THR A 377 -0.53 -20.97 -20.73
C THR A 377 0.63 -21.57 -21.52
N LYS A 378 1.11 -22.73 -21.09
CA LYS A 378 2.15 -23.46 -21.79
C LYS A 378 1.61 -24.18 -23.04
N THR A 379 2.51 -24.59 -23.93
CA THR A 379 2.16 -25.35 -25.14
C THR A 379 1.52 -26.70 -24.88
N ASP A 380 1.72 -27.26 -23.67
CA ASP A 380 1.05 -28.49 -23.19
C ASP A 380 -0.35 -28.23 -22.60
N GLY A 381 -0.81 -26.97 -22.59
CA GLY A 381 -2.09 -26.54 -22.02
C GLY A 381 -2.06 -26.23 -20.51
N THR A 382 -0.93 -26.41 -19.84
CA THR A 382 -0.79 -26.11 -18.40
C THR A 382 -0.83 -24.60 -18.18
N LEU A 383 -1.68 -24.14 -17.24
CA LEU A 383 -1.71 -22.76 -16.78
C LEU A 383 -0.81 -22.61 -15.55
N ILE A 384 0.13 -21.66 -15.61
CA ILE A 384 1.01 -21.31 -14.49
C ILE A 384 0.88 -19.81 -14.19
N GLU A 385 1.09 -19.45 -12.92
CA GLU A 385 1.20 -18.05 -12.49
C GLU A 385 2.67 -17.73 -12.22
N VAL A 386 3.15 -16.62 -12.77
CA VAL A 386 4.56 -16.21 -12.67
C VAL A 386 4.61 -14.75 -12.23
N ASP A 387 5.23 -14.50 -11.08
CA ASP A 387 5.50 -13.17 -10.52
C ASP A 387 7.02 -12.88 -10.44
N ASN A 388 7.86 -13.89 -10.68
CA ASN A 388 9.32 -13.79 -10.66
C ASN A 388 9.88 -14.03 -12.06
N PRO A 389 10.66 -13.08 -12.63
CA PRO A 389 11.31 -13.27 -13.92
C PRO A 389 12.19 -14.53 -14.04
N SER A 390 12.77 -15.00 -12.92
CA SER A 390 13.60 -16.21 -12.91
C SER A 390 12.80 -17.50 -13.19
N ARG A 391 11.48 -17.48 -12.93
CA ARG A 391 10.55 -18.59 -13.18
C ARG A 391 9.87 -18.50 -14.57
N TRP A 392 10.29 -17.53 -15.41
CA TRP A 392 9.73 -17.36 -16.74
C TRP A 392 10.08 -18.55 -17.64
N PRO A 393 9.11 -19.24 -18.25
CA PRO A 393 9.39 -20.39 -19.11
C PRO A 393 10.19 -20.02 -20.37
N GLU A 394 10.82 -21.01 -20.97
CA GLU A 394 11.47 -20.84 -22.26
C GLU A 394 10.44 -20.43 -23.35
N PRO A 395 10.81 -19.54 -24.28
CA PRO A 395 9.88 -19.04 -25.30
C PRO A 395 9.15 -20.13 -26.12
N SER A 396 9.79 -21.30 -26.29
CA SER A 396 9.21 -22.46 -26.98
C SER A 396 8.10 -23.17 -26.18
N GLU A 397 8.07 -22.99 -24.87
CA GLU A 397 7.05 -23.57 -24.00
C GLU A 397 5.82 -22.68 -23.82
N ILE A 398 5.88 -21.43 -24.27
CA ILE A 398 4.81 -20.44 -24.06
C ILE A 398 3.85 -20.46 -25.23
N ALA A 399 2.59 -20.79 -24.99
CA ALA A 399 1.52 -20.66 -25.97
C ALA A 399 0.85 -19.27 -25.86
N LYS A 400 0.61 -18.78 -24.62
CA LYS A 400 -0.12 -17.54 -24.35
C LYS A 400 0.36 -16.91 -23.06
N VAL A 401 0.50 -15.58 -23.05
CA VAL A 401 0.77 -14.79 -21.83
C VAL A 401 -0.35 -13.81 -21.60
N GLN A 402 -0.78 -13.69 -20.35
CA GLN A 402 -1.79 -12.73 -19.91
C GLN A 402 -1.23 -11.87 -18.78
N GLU A 403 -1.36 -10.56 -18.93
CA GLU A 403 -0.97 -9.57 -17.93
C GLU A 403 -2.18 -9.04 -17.16
N PRO A 404 -2.05 -8.73 -15.84
CA PRO A 404 -3.13 -8.16 -15.06
C PRO A 404 -3.43 -6.73 -15.50
N VAL A 405 -4.71 -6.40 -15.52
CA VAL A 405 -5.26 -5.10 -15.93
C VAL A 405 -6.06 -4.51 -14.81
N ILE A 406 -5.94 -3.22 -14.60
CA ILE A 406 -6.71 -2.44 -13.65
C ILE A 406 -7.73 -1.58 -14.36
N LEU A 407 -8.83 -1.29 -13.68
CA LEU A 407 -9.71 -0.17 -13.99
C LEU A 407 -9.26 1.02 -13.16
N ALA A 408 -8.69 2.02 -13.84
CA ALA A 408 -8.20 3.25 -13.25
C ALA A 408 -9.25 4.36 -13.39
N THR A 409 -9.52 5.06 -12.29
CA THR A 409 -10.33 6.28 -12.23
C THR A 409 -9.41 7.47 -12.00
N ILE A 410 -9.33 8.36 -12.97
CA ILE A 410 -8.52 9.59 -12.89
C ILE A 410 -9.46 10.79 -12.83
N LEU A 411 -9.36 11.58 -11.78
CA LEU A 411 -10.08 12.82 -11.62
C LEU A 411 -9.12 13.99 -11.79
N THR A 412 -9.42 14.93 -12.68
CA THR A 412 -8.53 16.05 -13.02
C THR A 412 -9.27 17.29 -13.47
N ASN A 413 -8.58 18.43 -13.57
CA ASN A 413 -9.11 19.61 -14.22
C ASN A 413 -9.04 19.48 -15.75
N GLU A 414 -9.99 20.09 -16.45
CA GLU A 414 -10.12 20.03 -17.92
C GLU A 414 -8.81 20.44 -18.65
N GLU A 415 -8.08 21.43 -18.13
CA GLU A 415 -6.84 21.93 -18.73
C GLU A 415 -5.71 20.86 -18.82
N TYR A 416 -5.71 19.84 -17.95
CA TYR A 416 -4.70 18.77 -17.93
C TYR A 416 -5.08 17.52 -18.69
N VAL A 417 -6.33 17.43 -19.16
CA VAL A 417 -6.86 16.24 -19.86
C VAL A 417 -5.97 15.82 -21.03
N GLY A 418 -5.59 16.77 -21.89
CA GLY A 418 -4.76 16.47 -23.06
C GLY A 418 -3.41 15.80 -22.73
N GLY A 419 -2.74 16.27 -21.65
CA GLY A 419 -1.50 15.67 -21.17
C GLY A 419 -1.70 14.28 -20.58
N ILE A 420 -2.81 14.09 -19.85
CA ILE A 420 -3.15 12.78 -19.24
C ILE A 420 -3.53 11.76 -20.30
N LEU A 421 -4.31 12.16 -21.33
CA LEU A 421 -4.65 11.26 -22.45
C LEU A 421 -3.38 10.73 -23.13
N LYS A 422 -2.41 11.60 -23.38
CA LYS A 422 -1.12 11.19 -23.95
C LYS A 422 -0.36 10.24 -23.03
N LEU A 423 -0.30 10.53 -21.73
CA LEU A 423 0.34 9.66 -20.74
C LEU A 423 -0.29 8.27 -20.71
N VAL A 424 -1.62 8.20 -20.70
CA VAL A 424 -2.36 6.93 -20.66
C VAL A 424 -2.18 6.13 -21.94
N GLU A 425 -2.14 6.80 -23.11
CA GLU A 425 -1.86 6.17 -24.40
C GLU A 425 -0.44 5.58 -24.44
N GLU A 426 0.58 6.31 -23.98
CA GLU A 426 1.96 5.81 -23.83
C GLU A 426 2.03 4.57 -22.92
N LYS A 427 1.14 4.45 -21.95
CA LYS A 427 1.03 3.31 -21.01
C LYS A 427 0.04 2.23 -21.47
N ARG A 428 -0.32 2.19 -22.74
CA ARG A 428 -1.22 1.20 -23.36
C ARG A 428 -2.64 1.20 -22.81
N GLY A 429 -3.10 2.33 -22.27
CA GLY A 429 -4.42 2.46 -21.67
C GLY A 429 -5.54 2.44 -22.71
N LYS A 430 -6.67 1.83 -22.36
CA LYS A 430 -7.90 1.81 -23.16
C LYS A 430 -8.98 2.62 -22.45
N GLN A 431 -9.45 3.67 -23.09
CA GLN A 431 -10.51 4.51 -22.55
C GLN A 431 -11.83 3.74 -22.43
N LYS A 432 -12.49 3.87 -21.27
CA LYS A 432 -13.84 3.36 -21.03
C LYS A 432 -14.88 4.48 -21.06
N THR A 433 -14.76 5.42 -20.14
CA THR A 433 -15.68 6.58 -20.07
C THR A 433 -14.89 7.87 -19.89
N PHE A 434 -15.55 8.96 -20.28
CA PHE A 434 -15.08 10.33 -20.12
C PHE A 434 -16.30 11.15 -19.68
N GLU A 435 -16.28 11.66 -18.47
CA GLU A 435 -17.42 12.30 -17.86
C GLU A 435 -17.04 13.64 -17.24
N TYR A 436 -17.86 14.67 -17.42
CA TYR A 436 -17.73 15.93 -16.70
C TYR A 436 -18.44 15.83 -15.36
N VAL A 437 -17.69 15.93 -14.27
CA VAL A 437 -18.22 15.95 -12.90
C VAL A 437 -18.72 17.34 -12.52
N SER A 438 -18.06 18.37 -13.05
CA SER A 438 -18.45 19.78 -12.93
C SER A 438 -17.99 20.55 -14.17
N SER A 439 -18.27 21.85 -14.22
CA SER A 439 -17.86 22.72 -15.33
C SER A 439 -16.35 22.75 -15.61
N SER A 440 -15.52 22.36 -14.65
CA SER A 440 -14.05 22.40 -14.77
C SER A 440 -13.35 21.10 -14.40
N ARG A 441 -14.09 20.07 -13.94
CA ARG A 441 -13.52 18.78 -13.52
C ARG A 441 -14.03 17.64 -14.38
N VAL A 442 -13.11 16.76 -14.75
CA VAL A 442 -13.33 15.61 -15.62
C VAL A 442 -12.91 14.33 -14.89
N MET A 443 -13.74 13.33 -15.01
CA MET A 443 -13.49 11.97 -14.56
C MET A 443 -13.24 11.06 -15.77
N LEU A 444 -12.11 10.37 -15.74
CA LEU A 444 -11.64 9.50 -16.81
C LEU A 444 -11.55 8.07 -16.27
N HIS A 445 -12.19 7.12 -16.94
CA HIS A 445 -12.03 5.70 -16.65
C HIS A 445 -11.23 5.02 -17.76
N TYR A 446 -10.18 4.32 -17.36
CA TYR A 446 -9.28 3.60 -18.26
C TYR A 446 -8.99 2.18 -17.76
N GLU A 447 -8.96 1.24 -18.69
CA GLU A 447 -8.27 -0.01 -18.45
C GLU A 447 -6.78 0.16 -18.77
N LEU A 448 -5.92 -0.16 -17.80
CA LEU A 448 -4.47 -0.02 -17.89
C LEU A 448 -3.79 -1.30 -17.42
N PRO A 449 -2.72 -1.77 -18.10
CA PRO A 449 -1.90 -2.85 -17.58
C PRO A 449 -1.25 -2.44 -16.26
N LEU A 450 -1.41 -3.26 -15.22
CA LEU A 450 -0.90 -2.94 -13.89
C LEU A 450 0.61 -2.70 -13.89
N ASN A 451 1.37 -3.48 -14.68
CA ASN A 451 2.84 -3.33 -14.77
C ASN A 451 3.30 -1.96 -15.29
N GLU A 452 2.47 -1.27 -16.07
CA GLU A 452 2.81 0.08 -16.58
C GLU A 452 2.56 1.18 -15.52
N ILE A 453 1.79 0.86 -14.49
CA ILE A 453 1.44 1.78 -13.38
C ILE A 453 2.49 1.70 -12.26
N VAL A 454 2.97 0.48 -11.99
CA VAL A 454 3.80 0.17 -10.83
C VAL A 454 5.11 0.95 -10.77
N LEU A 455 5.66 1.45 -11.86
CA LEU A 455 6.99 2.07 -11.85
C LEU A 455 6.97 3.60 -11.71
N ASP A 456 6.33 4.31 -12.64
CA ASP A 456 6.49 5.75 -12.78
C ASP A 456 5.19 6.52 -13.10
N PHE A 457 4.07 5.80 -13.22
CA PHE A 457 2.83 6.41 -13.70
C PHE A 457 2.30 7.50 -12.76
N TYR A 458 2.32 7.24 -11.45
CA TYR A 458 1.78 8.18 -10.46
C TYR A 458 2.55 9.49 -10.44
N ASP A 459 3.88 9.43 -10.48
CA ASP A 459 4.75 10.61 -10.50
C ASP A 459 4.58 11.41 -11.79
N ARG A 460 4.49 10.71 -12.93
CA ARG A 460 4.22 11.34 -14.21
C ARG A 460 2.82 11.96 -14.26
N LEU A 461 1.81 11.30 -13.70
CA LEU A 461 0.46 11.84 -13.59
C LEU A 461 0.44 13.13 -12.77
N LYS A 462 1.10 13.13 -11.63
CA LYS A 462 1.28 14.33 -10.78
C LYS A 462 2.03 15.44 -11.52
N SER A 463 3.10 15.12 -12.21
CA SER A 463 3.90 16.08 -12.97
C SER A 463 3.09 16.74 -14.10
N VAL A 464 2.42 15.92 -14.93
CA VAL A 464 1.61 16.40 -16.08
C VAL A 464 0.44 17.26 -15.62
N SER A 465 -0.16 16.95 -14.49
CA SER A 465 -1.30 17.65 -13.93
C SER A 465 -0.93 18.73 -12.90
N ARG A 466 0.35 18.98 -12.67
CA ARG A 466 0.83 19.90 -11.62
C ARG A 466 0.28 19.58 -10.23
N GLY A 467 0.05 18.30 -9.96
CA GLY A 467 -0.52 17.82 -8.70
C GLY A 467 -2.05 17.81 -8.63
N TYR A 468 -2.77 18.26 -9.65
CA TYR A 468 -4.23 18.36 -9.64
C TYR A 468 -4.96 17.08 -10.07
N ALA A 469 -4.26 16.07 -10.57
CA ALA A 469 -4.87 14.79 -10.87
C ALA A 469 -4.76 13.83 -9.69
N SER A 470 -5.86 13.17 -9.38
CA SER A 470 -5.90 12.05 -8.45
C SER A 470 -6.20 10.75 -9.20
N LEU A 471 -5.68 9.66 -8.67
CA LEU A 471 -5.82 8.31 -9.22
C LEU A 471 -6.35 7.38 -8.14
N ASP A 472 -7.35 6.60 -8.52
CA ASP A 472 -7.78 5.39 -7.82
C ASP A 472 -7.85 4.23 -8.81
N TYR A 473 -7.64 2.99 -8.35
CA TYR A 473 -7.70 1.84 -9.24
C TYR A 473 -8.04 0.55 -8.50
N HIS A 474 -8.60 -0.40 -9.24
CA HIS A 474 -8.81 -1.76 -8.75
C HIS A 474 -8.50 -2.77 -9.86
N LEU A 475 -8.15 -3.99 -9.47
CA LEU A 475 -7.89 -5.07 -10.41
C LEU A 475 -9.19 -5.41 -11.17
N ALA A 476 -9.12 -5.43 -12.49
CA ALA A 476 -10.27 -5.73 -13.35
C ALA A 476 -10.17 -7.14 -13.95
N ASP A 477 -9.25 -7.37 -14.88
CA ASP A 477 -9.15 -8.60 -15.66
C ASP A 477 -7.70 -8.87 -16.09
N TYR A 478 -7.51 -9.76 -17.02
CA TYR A 478 -6.23 -10.10 -17.64
C TYR A 478 -6.30 -9.90 -19.16
N TRP A 479 -5.32 -9.21 -19.74
CA TRP A 479 -5.18 -9.11 -21.19
C TRP A 479 -4.13 -10.07 -21.72
N GLU A 480 -4.41 -10.67 -22.88
CA GLU A 480 -3.39 -11.34 -23.65
C GLU A 480 -2.43 -10.32 -24.27
N SER A 481 -1.15 -10.46 -23.97
CA SER A 481 -0.12 -9.50 -24.38
C SER A 481 1.20 -10.19 -24.71
N PRO A 482 1.96 -9.69 -25.69
CA PRO A 482 3.24 -10.26 -26.09
C PRO A 482 4.35 -9.86 -25.11
N MET A 483 4.26 -10.37 -23.88
CA MET A 483 5.25 -10.11 -22.84
C MET A 483 6.53 -10.93 -23.08
N VAL A 484 7.68 -10.34 -22.73
CA VAL A 484 8.99 -10.98 -22.84
C VAL A 484 9.82 -10.74 -21.58
N LYS A 485 10.67 -11.71 -21.27
CA LYS A 485 11.68 -11.53 -20.24
C LYS A 485 12.86 -10.77 -20.83
N LEU A 486 13.25 -9.70 -20.17
CA LEU A 486 14.42 -8.88 -20.45
C LEU A 486 15.50 -9.20 -19.42
N ASP A 487 16.57 -9.84 -19.85
CA ASP A 487 17.71 -10.17 -19.00
C ASP A 487 18.81 -9.12 -19.12
N ILE A 488 19.44 -8.81 -17.99
CA ILE A 488 20.61 -7.93 -17.93
C ILE A 488 21.85 -8.79 -17.67
N LEU A 489 22.83 -8.66 -18.55
CA LEU A 489 24.11 -9.33 -18.45
C LEU A 489 25.21 -8.32 -18.08
N VAL A 490 25.99 -8.64 -17.06
CA VAL A 490 27.15 -7.85 -16.65
C VAL A 490 28.41 -8.70 -16.87
N ALA A 491 29.32 -8.20 -17.70
CA ALA A 491 30.52 -8.94 -18.14
C ALA A 491 30.23 -10.29 -18.83
N GLY A 492 29.02 -10.47 -19.36
CA GLY A 492 28.56 -11.68 -20.02
C GLY A 492 27.79 -12.66 -19.13
N GLU A 493 27.72 -12.40 -17.82
CA GLU A 493 26.97 -13.21 -16.87
C GLU A 493 25.59 -12.59 -16.63
N PRO A 494 24.51 -13.36 -16.65
CA PRO A 494 23.18 -12.85 -16.36
C PRO A 494 23.04 -12.51 -14.86
N VAL A 495 22.42 -11.36 -14.58
CA VAL A 495 22.10 -10.92 -13.20
C VAL A 495 20.59 -11.04 -13.05
N ASP A 496 20.16 -12.15 -12.47
CA ASP A 496 18.74 -12.52 -12.32
C ASP A 496 17.91 -11.47 -11.55
N ALA A 497 18.50 -10.84 -10.53
CA ALA A 497 17.87 -9.78 -9.74
C ALA A 497 17.58 -8.49 -10.54
N LEU A 498 18.17 -8.32 -11.72
CA LEU A 498 17.95 -7.20 -12.63
C LEU A 498 17.05 -7.57 -13.83
N SER A 499 16.62 -8.83 -13.91
CA SER A 499 15.71 -9.27 -14.96
C SER A 499 14.30 -8.74 -14.72
N ILE A 500 13.64 -8.29 -15.78
CA ILE A 500 12.26 -7.77 -15.73
C ILE A 500 11.41 -8.37 -16.83
N ILE A 501 10.09 -8.37 -16.62
CA ILE A 501 9.12 -8.77 -17.64
C ILE A 501 8.51 -7.50 -18.23
N VAL A 502 8.59 -7.35 -19.54
CA VAL A 502 8.16 -6.14 -20.25
C VAL A 502 7.38 -6.49 -21.51
N HIS A 503 6.56 -5.56 -21.98
CA HIS A 503 5.93 -5.69 -23.30
C HIS A 503 7.00 -5.66 -24.40
N ARG A 504 6.86 -6.53 -25.42
CA ARG A 504 7.86 -6.70 -26.49
C ARG A 504 8.21 -5.39 -27.18
N ASP A 505 7.23 -4.53 -27.44
CA ASP A 505 7.43 -3.29 -28.19
C ASP A 505 8.28 -2.28 -27.40
N PHE A 506 8.22 -2.30 -26.08
CA PHE A 506 8.99 -1.41 -25.19
C PHE A 506 10.31 -2.02 -24.71
N ALA A 507 10.57 -3.30 -25.02
CA ALA A 507 11.74 -4.01 -24.51
C ALA A 507 13.07 -3.36 -24.90
N TYR A 508 13.16 -2.81 -26.14
CA TYR A 508 14.38 -2.13 -26.59
C TYR A 508 14.64 -0.84 -25.82
N GLU A 509 13.62 0.01 -25.69
CA GLU A 509 13.75 1.31 -25.00
C GLU A 509 14.06 1.10 -23.51
N ARG A 510 13.32 0.22 -22.85
CA ARG A 510 13.57 -0.15 -21.44
C ARG A 510 14.96 -0.75 -21.25
N GLY A 511 15.37 -1.68 -22.12
CA GLY A 511 16.70 -2.30 -22.07
C GLY A 511 17.81 -1.28 -22.29
N LYS A 512 17.67 -0.38 -23.25
CA LYS A 512 18.64 0.70 -23.52
C LYS A 512 18.77 1.66 -22.33
N ALA A 513 17.65 2.13 -21.81
CA ALA A 513 17.63 3.04 -20.66
C ALA A 513 18.29 2.40 -19.44
N LEU A 514 17.97 1.12 -19.16
CA LEU A 514 18.52 0.39 -18.03
C LEU A 514 20.04 0.19 -18.14
N VAL A 515 20.56 -0.28 -19.30
CA VAL A 515 22.00 -0.46 -19.47
C VAL A 515 22.76 0.88 -19.44
N SER A 516 22.15 1.97 -19.92
CA SER A 516 22.74 3.31 -19.84
C SER A 516 22.84 3.78 -18.39
N LYS A 517 21.79 3.60 -17.61
CA LYS A 517 21.79 3.95 -16.17
C LYS A 517 22.78 3.11 -15.37
N MET A 518 22.83 1.82 -15.63
CA MET A 518 23.81 0.93 -15.00
C MET A 518 25.26 1.30 -15.34
N ARG A 519 25.54 1.77 -16.57
CA ARG A 519 26.87 2.28 -16.93
C ARG A 519 27.31 3.46 -16.06
N GLU A 520 26.39 4.31 -15.67
CA GLU A 520 26.66 5.45 -14.78
C GLU A 520 26.96 5.00 -13.35
N LEU A 521 26.24 4.02 -12.86
CA LEU A 521 26.29 3.56 -11.47
C LEU A 521 27.42 2.56 -11.20
N ILE A 522 27.72 1.66 -12.16
CA ILE A 522 28.79 0.67 -11.98
C ILE A 522 30.15 1.37 -12.06
N PRO A 523 30.97 1.30 -11.00
CA PRO A 523 32.26 1.97 -10.96
C PRO A 523 33.24 1.35 -11.97
N ARG A 524 34.14 2.19 -12.49
CA ARG A 524 35.20 1.72 -13.38
C ARG A 524 36.12 0.74 -12.66
N GLN A 525 36.31 -0.41 -13.28
CA GLN A 525 37.17 -1.46 -12.76
C GLN A 525 38.47 -1.59 -13.56
N MET A 526 39.36 -2.51 -13.18
CA MET A 526 40.65 -2.72 -13.83
C MET A 526 40.51 -3.32 -15.23
N PHE A 527 39.30 -3.77 -15.62
CA PHE A 527 38.96 -4.31 -16.93
C PHE A 527 37.66 -3.65 -17.46
N GLU A 528 37.39 -3.83 -18.75
CA GLU A 528 36.16 -3.34 -19.35
C GLU A 528 34.98 -4.23 -18.95
N VAL A 529 33.92 -3.60 -18.45
CA VAL A 529 32.67 -4.27 -18.09
C VAL A 529 31.64 -3.98 -19.17
N ALA A 530 31.24 -5.01 -19.90
CA ALA A 530 30.13 -4.94 -20.84
C ALA A 530 28.82 -5.13 -20.08
N ILE A 531 27.87 -4.21 -20.24
CA ILE A 531 26.52 -4.30 -19.73
C ILE A 531 25.60 -4.47 -20.91
N GLN A 532 24.77 -5.51 -20.92
CA GLN A 532 23.96 -5.89 -22.07
C GLN A 532 22.54 -6.21 -21.62
N ALA A 533 21.56 -5.78 -22.42
CA ALA A 533 20.18 -6.21 -22.28
C ALA A 533 19.86 -7.23 -23.37
N SER A 534 19.22 -8.34 -23.03
CA SER A 534 18.89 -9.41 -23.96
C SER A 534 17.47 -9.96 -23.76
N ILE A 535 16.89 -10.44 -24.86
CA ILE A 535 15.67 -11.24 -24.87
C ILE A 535 16.07 -12.65 -25.32
N GLY A 536 16.08 -13.61 -24.39
CA GLY A 536 16.68 -14.92 -24.63
C GLY A 536 18.14 -14.76 -25.09
N ALA A 537 18.52 -15.38 -26.20
CA ALA A 537 19.89 -15.30 -26.73
C ALA A 537 20.20 -13.99 -27.50
N LYS A 538 19.20 -13.15 -27.80
CA LYS A 538 19.39 -11.95 -28.63
C LYS A 538 19.69 -10.73 -27.75
N ILE A 539 20.90 -10.18 -27.90
CA ILE A 539 21.28 -8.88 -27.30
C ILE A 539 20.59 -7.76 -28.08
N ILE A 540 19.84 -6.92 -27.38
CA ILE A 540 19.09 -5.79 -27.94
C ILE A 540 19.73 -4.43 -27.63
N ALA A 541 20.42 -4.29 -26.49
CA ALA A 541 21.13 -3.07 -26.13
C ALA A 541 22.45 -3.41 -25.44
N ARG A 542 23.44 -2.51 -25.56
CA ARG A 542 24.76 -2.71 -24.95
C ARG A 542 25.41 -1.38 -24.62
N GLU A 543 25.97 -1.32 -23.43
CA GLU A 543 26.85 -0.25 -22.95
C GLU A 543 28.16 -0.84 -22.40
N THR A 544 29.18 -0.01 -22.25
CA THR A 544 30.48 -0.48 -21.75
C THR A 544 31.05 0.50 -20.72
N VAL A 545 31.35 0.01 -19.53
CA VAL A 545 32.13 0.74 -18.54
C VAL A 545 33.61 0.54 -18.85
N HIS A 546 34.29 1.61 -19.26
CA HIS A 546 35.70 1.53 -19.63
C HIS A 546 36.60 1.28 -18.41
N ALA A 547 37.60 0.44 -18.60
CA ALA A 547 38.59 0.14 -17.56
C ALA A 547 39.35 1.39 -17.08
N ILE A 548 39.74 1.39 -15.79
CA ILE A 548 40.66 2.38 -15.26
C ILE A 548 41.96 2.33 -16.06
N ARG A 549 42.34 3.42 -16.69
CA ARG A 549 43.62 3.52 -17.45
C ARG A 549 44.71 3.97 -16.51
N LYS A 550 45.57 3.05 -16.12
CA LYS A 550 46.86 3.39 -15.54
C LYS A 550 47.78 3.88 -16.67
N ASN A 551 48.26 5.11 -16.58
CA ASN A 551 49.19 5.63 -17.59
C ASN A 551 50.55 4.93 -17.47
N VAL A 552 50.67 3.74 -18.09
CA VAL A 552 51.93 2.93 -18.05
C VAL A 552 53.04 3.59 -18.87
N LEU A 553 52.72 4.61 -19.65
CA LEU A 553 53.69 5.34 -20.45
C LEU A 553 54.25 6.59 -19.76
N ALA A 554 53.68 7.00 -18.62
CA ALA A 554 54.10 8.21 -17.90
C ALA A 554 55.61 8.20 -17.49
N LYS A 555 56.21 7.02 -17.33
CA LYS A 555 57.63 6.86 -17.00
C LYS A 555 58.52 6.57 -18.22
N CYS A 556 57.97 6.61 -19.44
CA CYS A 556 58.73 6.40 -20.67
C CYS A 556 59.21 7.72 -21.22
N TYR A 557 60.35 8.20 -20.75
CA TYR A 557 61.09 9.30 -21.34
C TYR A 557 61.84 8.82 -22.58
N GLY A 558 61.55 9.43 -23.74
CA GLY A 558 62.22 9.12 -25.04
C GLY A 558 61.34 8.39 -26.05
N GLY A 559 61.73 8.44 -27.31
CA GLY A 559 60.95 8.01 -28.50
C GLY A 559 60.90 6.50 -28.76
N ASP A 560 61.21 5.62 -27.81
CA ASP A 560 61.20 4.16 -28.04
C ASP A 560 59.74 3.64 -28.20
N ILE A 561 59.31 3.60 -29.45
CA ILE A 561 58.00 3.14 -29.89
C ILE A 561 57.78 1.66 -29.54
N THR A 562 58.84 0.86 -29.64
CA THR A 562 58.77 -0.59 -29.39
C THR A 562 58.49 -0.91 -27.91
N ARG A 563 59.12 -0.18 -27.02
CA ARG A 563 58.89 -0.31 -25.56
C ARG A 563 57.50 0.16 -25.16
N LYS A 564 57.03 1.27 -25.75
CA LYS A 564 55.64 1.77 -25.56
C LYS A 564 54.61 0.74 -26.00
N ARG A 565 54.81 0.12 -27.15
CA ARG A 565 53.94 -0.94 -27.69
C ARG A 565 53.93 -2.18 -26.82
N LYS A 566 55.07 -2.66 -26.36
CA LYS A 566 55.19 -3.80 -25.44
C LYS A 566 54.52 -3.57 -24.11
N LEU A 567 54.60 -2.37 -23.54
CA LEU A 567 53.91 -2.00 -22.29
C LEU A 567 52.39 -1.95 -22.45
N LEU A 568 51.90 -1.45 -23.55
CA LEU A 568 50.46 -1.43 -23.90
C LEU A 568 49.93 -2.85 -24.11
N GLU A 569 50.70 -3.73 -24.78
CA GLU A 569 50.32 -5.13 -25.00
C GLU A 569 50.28 -5.90 -23.68
N LYS A 570 51.29 -5.74 -22.78
CA LYS A 570 51.25 -6.31 -21.43
C LYS A 570 50.07 -5.82 -20.61
N GLN A 571 49.74 -4.54 -20.70
CA GLN A 571 48.56 -4.00 -20.02
C GLN A 571 47.26 -4.63 -20.56
N LYS A 572 47.15 -4.81 -21.89
CA LYS A 572 46.02 -5.46 -22.54
C LYS A 572 45.86 -6.93 -22.13
N GLU A 573 46.98 -7.67 -22.06
CA GLU A 573 46.99 -9.06 -21.56
C GLU A 573 46.64 -9.17 -20.08
N GLY A 574 47.17 -8.27 -19.24
CA GLY A 574 46.83 -8.19 -17.82
C GLY A 574 45.33 -7.96 -17.60
N LYS A 575 44.74 -7.03 -18.36
CA LYS A 575 43.31 -6.77 -18.34
C LYS A 575 42.45 -7.96 -18.79
N LYS A 576 42.92 -8.71 -19.83
CA LYS A 576 42.23 -9.94 -20.25
C LYS A 576 42.26 -11.03 -19.18
N ARG A 577 43.36 -11.17 -18.44
CA ARG A 577 43.47 -12.13 -17.33
C ARG A 577 42.56 -11.73 -16.16
N MET A 578 42.55 -10.45 -15.78
CA MET A 578 41.67 -9.94 -14.72
C MET A 578 40.19 -10.13 -15.05
N LYS A 579 39.80 -9.93 -16.31
CA LYS A 579 38.40 -10.18 -16.75
C LYS A 579 37.97 -11.64 -16.58
N ARG A 580 38.91 -12.61 -16.65
CA ARG A 580 38.61 -14.04 -16.47
C ARG A 580 38.50 -14.47 -15.00
N ILE A 581 39.01 -13.69 -14.07
CA ILE A 581 39.14 -14.05 -12.64
C ILE A 581 38.36 -13.10 -11.75
N GLY A 582 38.15 -11.83 -12.18
CA GLY A 582 37.49 -10.80 -11.38
C GLY A 582 35.97 -10.88 -11.49
N ARG A 583 35.31 -10.90 -10.34
CA ARG A 583 33.88 -10.60 -10.24
C ARG A 583 33.68 -9.09 -10.38
N VAL A 584 32.56 -8.70 -10.97
CA VAL A 584 32.16 -7.30 -11.07
C VAL A 584 31.40 -6.94 -9.83
N ASP A 585 31.85 -5.93 -9.08
CA ASP A 585 31.09 -5.38 -7.97
C ASP A 585 29.96 -4.52 -8.52
N ILE A 586 28.72 -4.91 -8.25
CA ILE A 586 27.51 -4.18 -8.63
C ILE A 586 27.04 -3.48 -7.36
N PRO A 587 27.03 -2.13 -7.32
CA PRO A 587 26.58 -1.40 -6.16
C PRO A 587 25.06 -1.54 -5.98
N GLN A 588 24.58 -1.32 -4.77
CA GLN A 588 23.15 -1.43 -4.40
C GLN A 588 22.28 -0.51 -5.25
N GLU A 589 22.77 0.69 -5.54
CA GLU A 589 22.06 1.69 -6.35
C GLU A 589 21.78 1.20 -7.78
N ALA A 590 22.56 0.23 -8.29
CA ALA A 590 22.32 -0.36 -9.60
C ALA A 590 21.06 -1.25 -9.63
N PHE A 591 20.71 -1.90 -8.52
CA PHE A 591 19.46 -2.66 -8.40
C PHE A 591 18.26 -1.72 -8.29
N LEU A 592 18.42 -0.59 -7.59
CA LEU A 592 17.41 0.46 -7.50
C LEU A 592 17.24 1.25 -8.83
N ALA A 593 18.25 1.22 -9.70
CA ALA A 593 18.19 1.90 -11.00
C ALA A 593 17.06 1.37 -11.89
N VAL A 594 16.66 0.10 -11.70
CA VAL A 594 15.52 -0.48 -12.44
C VAL A 594 14.22 0.23 -12.09
N LEU A 595 14.08 0.73 -10.85
CA LEU A 595 12.94 1.50 -10.37
C LEU A 595 12.87 2.90 -11.00
N LYS A 596 14.05 3.49 -11.28
CA LYS A 596 14.20 4.88 -11.75
C LYS A 596 14.36 5.02 -13.27
N VAL A 597 14.22 3.94 -14.03
CA VAL A 597 14.21 3.96 -15.50
C VAL A 597 12.87 4.52 -15.97
N GLY A 598 12.75 5.81 -16.06
CA GLY A 598 11.56 6.58 -16.41
C GLY A 598 11.62 8.02 -15.89
N GLU A 599 12.50 8.31 -14.95
CA GLU A 599 12.70 9.64 -14.36
C GLU A 599 13.69 10.52 -15.16
N GLY A 600 13.75 10.39 -16.49
CA GLY A 600 14.77 11.12 -17.25
C GLY A 600 14.32 11.47 -18.64
N GLU A 601 13.76 12.65 -18.79
CA GLU A 601 14.13 13.78 -19.67
C GLU A 601 13.13 14.92 -19.51
#